data_31525c242e62fc9031f3482fa1a31505
#
_entry.id   31525c242e62fc9031f3482fa1a31505
#
_cell.length_a   1.000
_cell.length_b   1.000
_cell.length_c   1.000
_cell.angle_alpha   90.00
_cell.angle_beta   90.00
_cell.angle_gamma   90.00
#
_symmetry.space_group_name_H-M   'P 1'
#
loop_
_entity.id
_entity.type
_entity.pdbx_description
1 polymer ?
#
loop_
_entity_poly.entity_id
_entity_poly.type
_entity_poly.pdbx_seq_one_letter_code
_entity_poly.pdbx_strand_id
1 'polypeptide(L)'
;RDYYASRGLGDVYKRQVENEQEEAEKLMNELMAYAATFKREKVNAKELIIGMKCGGSDGLSGITANPTVGLFSDMLVSKGGTTILTEVPEMFGAETILMNRCANKELFEKTVHLINDFKEYFIKNGQEIYENPSPGNKDGGITTLEDKSLGCTQKSGSSLVKGVLAYAEPVNTKGLNLLSAPGNDLVAATACAASGAQMVLFTTGRGTPFASPVPTVKIATNSRLAGNKGNWIDFNAGRIVTDDLPLEDAAKELFQLVLDVASGKKVKAEIAGFHDLAIFKQGVTL
;
A
#
# COMPACT_ATOMS: atom_id res chain seq x y z
N ARG A 1 -26.06 -14.55 2.16
CA ARG A 1 -25.33 -13.72 1.17
C ARG A 1 -26.23 -12.57 0.82
N ASP A 2 -25.83 -11.36 1.13
CA ASP A 2 -26.55 -10.17 0.73
C ASP A 2 -26.46 -10.02 -0.79
N TYR A 3 -27.50 -10.42 -1.46
CA TYR A 3 -27.63 -10.37 -2.92
C TYR A 3 -27.53 -8.95 -3.47
N TYR A 4 -27.68 -7.96 -2.60
CA TYR A 4 -27.72 -6.54 -2.96
C TYR A 4 -26.40 -5.79 -2.70
N ALA A 5 -25.44 -6.40 -2.04
CA ALA A 5 -24.19 -5.73 -1.66
C ALA A 5 -23.09 -5.80 -2.74
N SER A 6 -23.16 -6.74 -3.68
CA SER A 6 -22.20 -6.90 -4.76
C SER A 6 -22.80 -6.39 -6.08
N ARG A 7 -22.59 -5.12 -6.38
CA ARG A 7 -22.85 -4.56 -7.72
C ARG A 7 -21.60 -4.61 -8.62
N GLY A 8 -20.66 -5.51 -8.30
CA GLY A 8 -19.46 -5.67 -9.10
C GLY A 8 -19.53 -6.86 -10.05
N LEU A 9 -18.53 -6.99 -10.89
CA LEU A 9 -18.32 -8.11 -11.81
C LEU A 9 -18.26 -9.50 -11.15
N GLY A 10 -18.33 -9.55 -9.81
CA GLY A 10 -18.36 -10.80 -9.05
C GLY A 10 -19.65 -11.60 -9.14
N ASP A 11 -20.75 -11.02 -9.61
CA ASP A 11 -21.96 -11.74 -9.98
C ASP A 11 -21.89 -12.21 -11.42
N VAL A 12 -20.82 -12.95 -11.71
CA VAL A 12 -20.67 -13.54 -13.02
C VAL A 12 -21.67 -14.67 -13.14
N TYR A 13 -22.68 -14.47 -13.94
CA TYR A 13 -23.64 -15.48 -14.41
C TYR A 13 -22.99 -16.52 -15.32
N LYS A 14 -21.72 -16.83 -15.09
CA LYS A 14 -20.84 -17.66 -15.90
C LYS A 14 -21.42 -19.04 -16.25
N ARG A 15 -22.40 -19.50 -15.47
CA ARG A 15 -23.12 -20.76 -15.74
C ARG A 15 -24.63 -20.57 -15.91
N GLN A 16 -25.08 -19.33 -16.02
CA GLN A 16 -26.49 -18.97 -16.00
C GLN A 16 -26.92 -18.27 -17.29
N VAL A 17 -25.96 -17.90 -18.14
CA VAL A 17 -26.19 -17.25 -19.42
C VAL A 17 -25.48 -18.03 -20.54
N GLU A 18 -26.04 -17.99 -21.73
CA GLU A 18 -25.51 -18.68 -22.91
C GLU A 18 -24.23 -18.04 -23.42
N ASN A 19 -24.16 -16.70 -23.40
CA ASN A 19 -23.00 -15.90 -23.83
C ASN A 19 -22.50 -14.99 -22.72
N GLU A 20 -21.49 -15.44 -22.01
CA GLU A 20 -20.88 -14.72 -20.87
C GLU A 20 -20.26 -13.38 -21.31
N GLN A 21 -19.73 -13.33 -22.54
CA GLN A 21 -19.08 -12.12 -23.04
C GLN A 21 -20.07 -11.00 -23.31
N GLU A 22 -21.21 -11.33 -23.92
CA GLU A 22 -22.27 -10.33 -24.17
C GLU A 22 -22.86 -9.80 -22.85
N GLU A 23 -23.12 -10.68 -21.88
CA GLU A 23 -23.63 -10.23 -20.58
C GLU A 23 -22.60 -9.41 -19.80
N ALA A 24 -21.33 -9.79 -19.84
CA ALA A 24 -20.24 -9.00 -19.24
C ALA A 24 -20.14 -7.61 -19.88
N GLU A 25 -20.23 -7.51 -21.21
CA GLU A 25 -20.20 -6.25 -21.94
C GLU A 25 -21.41 -5.35 -21.56
N LYS A 26 -22.59 -5.94 -21.44
CA LYS A 26 -23.79 -5.23 -20.99
C LYS A 26 -23.61 -4.66 -19.59
N LEU A 27 -23.17 -5.47 -18.62
CA LEU A 27 -22.89 -5.03 -17.26
C LEU A 27 -21.80 -3.95 -17.21
N MET A 28 -20.75 -4.10 -18.01
CA MET A 28 -19.70 -3.07 -18.11
C MET A 28 -20.25 -1.75 -18.63
N ASN A 29 -21.10 -1.78 -19.66
CA ASN A 29 -21.72 -0.58 -20.21
C ASN A 29 -22.64 0.12 -19.17
N GLU A 30 -23.39 -0.63 -18.37
CA GLU A 30 -24.19 -0.10 -17.26
C GLU A 30 -23.29 0.58 -16.21
N LEU A 31 -22.19 -0.07 -15.81
CA LEU A 31 -21.23 0.50 -14.86
C LEU A 31 -20.53 1.75 -15.42
N MET A 32 -20.16 1.73 -16.69
CA MET A 32 -19.57 2.89 -17.36
C MET A 32 -20.54 4.07 -17.44
N ALA A 33 -21.80 3.81 -17.79
CA ALA A 33 -22.83 4.82 -17.82
C ALA A 33 -23.06 5.44 -16.42
N TYR A 34 -23.09 4.61 -15.39
CA TYR A 34 -23.19 5.08 -14.01
C TYR A 34 -21.96 5.91 -13.61
N ALA A 35 -20.75 5.42 -13.88
CA ALA A 35 -19.51 6.14 -13.59
C ALA A 35 -19.43 7.50 -14.30
N ALA A 36 -19.94 7.60 -15.53
CA ALA A 36 -19.98 8.85 -16.29
C ALA A 36 -20.87 9.94 -15.67
N THR A 37 -21.78 9.60 -14.75
CA THR A 37 -22.59 10.58 -14.02
C THR A 37 -21.80 11.37 -12.99
N PHE A 38 -20.66 10.85 -12.53
CA PHE A 38 -19.82 11.51 -11.52
C PHE A 38 -18.94 12.58 -12.16
N LYS A 39 -18.87 13.71 -11.51
CA LYS A 39 -18.01 14.84 -11.91
C LYS A 39 -16.96 15.06 -10.83
N ARG A 40 -15.75 15.44 -11.26
CA ARG A 40 -14.70 15.83 -10.33
C ARG A 40 -15.05 17.14 -9.65
N GLU A 41 -14.93 17.16 -8.33
CA GLU A 41 -15.16 18.32 -7.49
C GLU A 41 -13.92 18.63 -6.68
N LYS A 42 -13.80 19.90 -6.25
CA LYS A 42 -12.73 20.29 -5.34
C LYS A 42 -13.04 19.75 -3.94
N VAL A 43 -12.17 18.87 -3.46
CA VAL A 43 -12.25 18.32 -2.10
C VAL A 43 -11.00 18.68 -1.32
N ASN A 44 -11.09 18.64 0.01
CA ASN A 44 -9.95 18.88 0.87
C ASN A 44 -9.08 17.62 0.95
N ALA A 45 -7.76 17.77 1.10
CA ALA A 45 -6.82 16.67 1.27
C ALA A 45 -7.17 15.75 2.47
N LYS A 46 -7.94 16.24 3.45
CA LYS A 46 -8.47 15.44 4.56
C LYS A 46 -9.36 14.25 4.13
N GLU A 47 -9.82 14.23 2.89
CA GLU A 47 -10.61 13.12 2.35
C GLU A 47 -9.75 12.04 1.69
N LEU A 48 -8.43 12.27 1.55
CA LEU A 48 -7.52 11.27 1.01
C LEU A 48 -7.26 10.15 1.99
N ILE A 49 -7.30 8.92 1.47
CA ILE A 49 -6.91 7.67 2.12
C ILE A 49 -5.81 7.05 1.27
N ILE A 50 -4.60 6.98 1.80
CA ILE A 50 -3.41 6.56 1.07
C ILE A 50 -2.84 5.28 1.69
N GLY A 51 -2.75 4.21 0.90
CA GLY A 51 -2.06 2.98 1.27
C GLY A 51 -0.54 3.13 1.12
N MET A 52 0.23 2.54 2.01
CA MET A 52 1.69 2.58 2.00
C MET A 52 2.25 1.17 2.08
N LYS A 53 3.10 0.82 1.12
CA LYS A 53 3.76 -0.48 1.08
C LYS A 53 5.13 -0.41 0.40
N CYS A 54 5.88 -1.50 0.46
CA CYS A 54 7.15 -1.63 -0.26
C CYS A 54 7.24 -2.97 -1.00
N GLY A 55 8.13 -3.05 -1.99
CA GLY A 55 8.46 -4.29 -2.68
C GLY A 55 9.82 -4.19 -3.35
N GLY A 56 10.64 -5.26 -3.23
CA GLY A 56 12.00 -5.22 -3.73
C GLY A 56 12.89 -4.18 -3.03
N SER A 57 12.78 -4.07 -1.71
CA SER A 57 13.56 -3.14 -0.89
C SER A 57 15.07 -3.41 -0.97
N ASP A 58 15.86 -2.35 -0.87
CA ASP A 58 17.33 -2.34 -0.82
C ASP A 58 17.84 -1.55 0.40
N GLY A 59 19.16 -1.49 0.58
CA GLY A 59 19.80 -0.76 1.69
C GLY A 59 19.49 0.74 1.73
N LEU A 60 19.05 1.35 0.63
CA LEU A 60 18.65 2.76 0.60
C LEU A 60 17.18 2.97 0.96
N SER A 61 16.38 1.92 1.06
CA SER A 61 14.94 2.02 1.35
C SER A 61 14.64 2.76 2.65
N GLY A 62 15.37 2.43 3.72
CA GLY A 62 15.25 3.05 5.04
C GLY A 62 15.90 4.43 5.16
N ILE A 63 16.64 4.87 4.14
CA ILE A 63 17.38 6.14 4.14
C ILE A 63 16.69 7.18 3.26
N THR A 64 16.02 6.75 2.19
CA THR A 64 15.45 7.63 1.16
C THR A 64 13.93 7.50 1.06
N ALA A 65 13.42 6.51 0.35
CA ALA A 65 12.01 6.42 0.00
C ALA A 65 11.07 6.21 1.21
N ASN A 66 11.42 5.33 2.15
CA ASN A 66 10.54 5.05 3.29
C ASN A 66 10.42 6.25 4.24
N PRO A 67 11.49 6.95 4.65
CA PRO A 67 11.35 8.18 5.43
C PRO A 67 10.64 9.30 4.66
N THR A 68 10.82 9.42 3.33
CA THR A 68 10.05 10.36 2.51
C THR A 68 8.54 10.09 2.59
N VAL A 69 8.14 8.81 2.48
CA VAL A 69 6.74 8.40 2.65
C VAL A 69 6.27 8.64 4.09
N GLY A 70 7.14 8.45 5.09
CA GLY A 70 6.83 8.73 6.49
C GLY A 70 6.51 10.19 6.75
N LEU A 71 7.34 11.11 6.27
CA LEU A 71 7.05 12.55 6.36
C LEU A 71 5.81 12.94 5.56
N PHE A 72 5.61 12.35 4.38
CA PHE A 72 4.35 12.51 3.63
C PHE A 72 3.15 12.06 4.48
N SER A 73 3.24 10.90 5.14
CA SER A 73 2.17 10.38 6.02
C SER A 73 1.85 11.38 7.13
N ASP A 74 2.86 11.90 7.81
CA ASP A 74 2.67 12.90 8.87
C ASP A 74 2.04 14.19 8.33
N MET A 75 2.46 14.66 7.15
CA MET A 75 1.87 15.82 6.49
C MET A 75 0.40 15.61 6.15
N LEU A 76 0.02 14.44 5.64
CA LEU A 76 -1.36 14.12 5.29
C LEU A 76 -2.23 13.98 6.55
N VAL A 77 -1.75 13.26 7.56
CA VAL A 77 -2.43 13.09 8.85
C VAL A 77 -2.63 14.44 9.56
N SER A 78 -1.64 15.32 9.54
CA SER A 78 -1.76 16.67 10.12
C SER A 78 -2.83 17.53 9.45
N LYS A 79 -3.16 17.25 8.18
CA LYS A 79 -4.25 17.86 7.43
C LYS A 79 -5.60 17.15 7.61
N GLY A 80 -5.66 16.13 8.47
CA GLY A 80 -6.85 15.34 8.75
C GLY A 80 -7.13 14.23 7.75
N GLY A 81 -6.18 13.89 6.87
CA GLY A 81 -6.27 12.74 5.97
C GLY A 81 -5.93 11.42 6.65
N THR A 82 -5.89 10.36 5.88
CA THR A 82 -5.71 8.99 6.39
C THR A 82 -4.60 8.27 5.65
N THR A 83 -3.77 7.55 6.39
CA THR A 83 -2.76 6.66 5.84
C THR A 83 -2.94 5.24 6.39
N ILE A 84 -2.64 4.25 5.57
CA ILE A 84 -2.71 2.82 5.89
C ILE A 84 -1.32 2.21 5.73
N LEU A 85 -0.73 1.77 6.85
CA LEU A 85 0.46 0.92 6.82
C LEU A 85 0.02 -0.54 6.83
N THR A 86 0.52 -1.33 5.90
CA THR A 86 0.21 -2.76 5.78
C THR A 86 1.49 -3.60 5.79
N GLU A 87 1.42 -4.87 5.38
CA GLU A 87 2.55 -5.81 5.35
C GLU A 87 3.02 -6.17 6.77
N VAL A 88 2.13 -6.83 7.54
CA VAL A 88 2.43 -7.18 8.95
C VAL A 88 3.76 -7.91 9.13
N PRO A 89 4.18 -8.87 8.27
CA PRO A 89 5.50 -9.49 8.37
C PRO A 89 6.69 -8.51 8.27
N GLU A 90 6.48 -7.35 7.64
CA GLU A 90 7.50 -6.30 7.55
C GLU A 90 7.61 -5.45 8.84
N MET A 91 6.77 -5.72 9.84
CA MET A 91 6.79 -5.04 11.15
C MET A 91 7.52 -5.87 12.21
N PHE A 92 7.79 -7.16 11.94
CA PHE A 92 8.42 -8.07 12.90
C PHE A 92 9.84 -7.60 13.25
N GLY A 93 10.12 -7.44 14.54
CA GLY A 93 11.38 -6.90 15.06
C GLY A 93 11.39 -5.37 15.24
N ALA A 94 10.40 -4.64 14.69
CA ALA A 94 10.22 -3.19 14.88
C ALA A 94 8.82 -2.83 15.43
N GLU A 95 8.04 -3.82 15.81
CA GLU A 95 6.66 -3.67 16.27
C GLU A 95 6.48 -2.73 17.45
N THR A 96 7.46 -2.65 18.34
CA THR A 96 7.42 -1.76 19.52
C THR A 96 7.34 -0.28 19.14
N ILE A 97 7.88 0.11 17.98
CA ILE A 97 7.77 1.48 17.46
C ILE A 97 6.32 1.85 17.20
N LEU A 98 5.54 0.92 16.63
CA LEU A 98 4.12 1.13 16.35
C LEU A 98 3.28 1.03 17.63
N MET A 99 3.55 0.04 18.49
CA MET A 99 2.87 -0.18 19.75
C MET A 99 2.97 1.05 20.67
N ASN A 100 4.16 1.65 20.77
CA ASN A 100 4.41 2.83 21.61
C ASN A 100 3.71 4.10 21.10
N ARG A 101 3.22 4.08 19.87
CA ARG A 101 2.47 5.19 19.24
C ARG A 101 0.97 4.95 19.16
N CYS A 102 0.45 3.90 19.78
CA CYS A 102 -0.98 3.67 19.85
C CYS A 102 -1.66 4.77 20.67
N ALA A 103 -2.77 5.32 20.16
CA ALA A 103 -3.45 6.44 20.79
C ALA A 103 -4.09 6.08 22.16
N ASN A 104 -4.33 4.80 22.42
CA ASN A 104 -4.87 4.30 23.68
C ASN A 104 -4.51 2.82 23.89
N LYS A 105 -4.86 2.29 25.08
CA LYS A 105 -4.58 0.91 25.47
C LYS A 105 -5.26 -0.13 24.57
N GLU A 106 -6.49 0.12 24.12
CA GLU A 106 -7.22 -0.79 23.25
C GLU A 106 -6.50 -0.98 21.90
N LEU A 107 -6.03 0.11 21.30
CA LEU A 107 -5.26 0.07 20.06
C LEU A 107 -3.89 -0.60 20.25
N PHE A 108 -3.26 -0.40 21.41
CA PHE A 108 -2.04 -1.12 21.77
C PHE A 108 -2.30 -2.64 21.77
N GLU A 109 -3.34 -3.11 22.48
CA GLU A 109 -3.71 -4.52 22.53
C GLU A 109 -4.04 -5.07 21.14
N LYS A 110 -4.81 -4.34 20.33
CA LYS A 110 -5.10 -4.72 18.93
C LYS A 110 -3.84 -4.81 18.10
N THR A 111 -2.86 -3.93 18.27
CA THR A 111 -1.59 -3.97 17.56
C THR A 111 -0.76 -5.19 17.97
N VAL A 112 -0.75 -5.53 19.27
CA VAL A 112 -0.11 -6.75 19.77
C VAL A 112 -0.73 -7.99 19.10
N HIS A 113 -2.07 -8.06 19.04
CA HIS A 113 -2.78 -9.15 18.37
C HIS A 113 -2.48 -9.17 16.87
N LEU A 114 -2.53 -8.03 16.18
CA LEU A 114 -2.20 -7.94 14.76
C LEU A 114 -0.85 -8.62 14.43
N ILE A 115 0.17 -8.36 15.25
CA ILE A 115 1.51 -8.91 15.06
C ILE A 115 1.55 -10.40 15.43
N ASN A 116 1.05 -10.76 16.62
CA ASN A 116 1.17 -12.12 17.13
C ASN A 116 0.30 -13.11 16.36
N ASP A 117 -0.92 -12.76 16.00
CA ASP A 117 -1.81 -13.61 15.22
C ASP A 117 -1.19 -13.92 13.84
N PHE A 118 -0.45 -12.96 13.27
CA PHE A 118 0.26 -13.19 12.00
C PHE A 118 1.49 -14.09 12.19
N LYS A 119 2.24 -13.96 13.29
CA LYS A 119 3.32 -14.90 13.66
C LYS A 119 2.77 -16.32 13.86
N GLU A 120 1.66 -16.45 14.57
CA GLU A 120 1.00 -17.74 14.77
C GLU A 120 0.49 -18.34 13.44
N TYR A 121 -0.01 -17.50 12.52
CA TYR A 121 -0.39 -17.93 11.18
C TYR A 121 0.80 -18.57 10.42
N PHE A 122 2.00 -18.00 10.49
CA PHE A 122 3.21 -18.61 9.92
C PHE A 122 3.53 -19.96 10.57
N ILE A 123 3.56 -20.02 11.90
CA ILE A 123 3.86 -21.25 12.65
C ILE A 123 2.87 -22.34 12.31
N LYS A 124 1.56 -22.05 12.29
CA LYS A 124 0.50 -23.00 11.97
C LYS A 124 0.62 -23.58 10.56
N ASN A 125 1.20 -22.82 9.63
CA ASN A 125 1.41 -23.27 8.25
C ASN A 125 2.83 -23.81 8.00
N GLY A 126 3.63 -24.03 9.06
CA GLY A 126 4.98 -24.59 8.96
C GLY A 126 5.98 -23.65 8.29
N GLN A 127 5.73 -22.33 8.36
CA GLN A 127 6.61 -21.31 7.79
C GLN A 127 7.45 -20.66 8.89
N GLU A 128 8.69 -20.26 8.53
CA GLU A 128 9.55 -19.53 9.43
C GLU A 128 9.14 -18.06 9.55
N ILE A 129 9.10 -17.54 10.78
CA ILE A 129 8.75 -16.13 11.03
C ILE A 129 9.85 -15.18 10.52
N TYR A 130 11.10 -15.66 10.49
CA TYR A 130 12.30 -14.85 10.26
C TYR A 130 12.90 -14.98 8.85
N GLU A 131 12.10 -15.37 7.86
CA GLU A 131 12.57 -15.47 6.46
C GLU A 131 12.90 -14.10 5.83
N ASN A 132 12.29 -13.01 6.30
CA ASN A 132 12.71 -11.67 5.89
C ASN A 132 14.10 -11.31 6.50
N PRO A 133 14.96 -10.64 5.75
CA PRO A 133 14.85 -10.19 4.35
C PRO A 133 14.96 -11.34 3.33
N SER A 134 14.23 -11.23 2.22
CA SER A 134 14.32 -12.17 1.11
C SER A 134 15.72 -12.17 0.46
N PRO A 135 16.09 -13.22 -0.31
CA PRO A 135 17.38 -13.22 -1.02
C PRO A 135 17.60 -11.94 -1.84
N GLY A 136 16.58 -11.44 -2.53
CA GLY A 136 16.67 -10.20 -3.29
C GLY A 136 16.86 -8.94 -2.44
N ASN A 137 16.36 -8.91 -1.22
CA ASN A 137 16.65 -7.82 -0.28
C ASN A 137 18.08 -7.89 0.25
N LYS A 138 18.62 -9.11 0.50
CA LYS A 138 20.01 -9.32 0.91
C LYS A 138 20.98 -8.89 -0.18
N ASP A 139 20.71 -9.25 -1.44
CA ASP A 139 21.46 -8.76 -2.61
C ASP A 139 21.39 -7.23 -2.74
N GLY A 140 20.31 -6.61 -2.28
CA GLY A 140 20.12 -5.17 -2.21
C GLY A 140 20.80 -4.48 -1.03
N GLY A 141 21.45 -5.24 -0.12
CA GLY A 141 22.22 -4.70 1.01
C GLY A 141 21.48 -4.66 2.35
N ILE A 142 20.29 -5.29 2.47
CA ILE A 142 19.58 -5.45 3.75
C ILE A 142 20.06 -6.75 4.40
N THR A 143 20.52 -6.69 5.65
CA THR A 143 21.24 -7.81 6.27
C THR A 143 20.42 -8.59 7.29
N THR A 144 19.58 -7.94 8.07
CA THR A 144 18.81 -8.56 9.15
C THR A 144 17.30 -8.29 9.04
N LEU A 145 16.52 -9.06 9.81
CA LEU A 145 15.08 -8.83 9.95
C LEU A 145 14.79 -7.44 10.49
N GLU A 146 15.51 -7.05 11.53
CA GLU A 146 15.35 -5.75 12.21
C GLU A 146 15.67 -4.60 11.26
N ASP A 147 16.76 -4.69 10.48
CA ASP A 147 17.14 -3.70 9.48
C ASP A 147 16.01 -3.49 8.46
N LYS A 148 15.48 -4.61 7.93
CA LYS A 148 14.31 -4.58 7.02
C LYS A 148 13.10 -3.93 7.68
N SER A 149 12.74 -4.33 8.89
CA SER A 149 11.53 -3.90 9.58
C SER A 149 11.64 -2.47 10.10
N LEU A 150 12.79 -2.04 10.61
CA LEU A 150 13.05 -0.65 10.96
C LEU A 150 12.90 0.26 9.75
N GLY A 151 13.44 -0.15 8.60
CA GLY A 151 13.26 0.58 7.34
C GLY A 151 11.80 0.64 6.91
N CYS A 152 11.07 -0.48 6.97
CA CYS A 152 9.69 -0.56 6.52
C CYS A 152 8.71 0.24 7.39
N THR A 153 8.86 0.21 8.71
CA THR A 153 7.99 0.94 9.65
C THR A 153 8.12 2.45 9.53
N GLN A 154 9.24 2.97 9.00
CA GLN A 154 9.44 4.40 8.76
C GLN A 154 8.38 5.01 7.83
N LYS A 155 7.77 4.22 6.92
CA LYS A 155 6.66 4.68 6.06
C LYS A 155 5.48 5.24 6.86
N SER A 156 5.33 4.84 8.13
CA SER A 156 4.26 5.33 9.01
C SER A 156 4.52 6.71 9.63
N GLY A 157 5.70 7.30 9.38
CA GLY A 157 6.09 8.57 10.01
C GLY A 157 6.13 8.49 11.54
N SER A 158 5.73 9.59 12.18
CA SER A 158 5.69 9.75 13.64
C SER A 158 4.27 9.84 14.22
N SER A 159 3.24 9.83 13.38
CA SER A 159 1.84 9.98 13.77
C SER A 159 1.37 8.86 14.69
N LEU A 160 0.39 9.17 15.58
CA LEU A 160 -0.24 8.18 16.44
C LEU A 160 -1.03 7.17 15.61
N VAL A 161 -0.94 5.89 15.98
CA VAL A 161 -1.82 4.83 15.45
C VAL A 161 -3.24 5.07 15.98
N LYS A 162 -4.18 5.29 15.06
CA LYS A 162 -5.58 5.61 15.35
C LYS A 162 -6.55 4.47 15.02
N GLY A 163 -6.11 3.48 14.25
CA GLY A 163 -6.90 2.31 13.89
C GLY A 163 -6.04 1.09 13.64
N VAL A 164 -6.61 -0.08 13.88
CA VAL A 164 -6.05 -1.39 13.52
C VAL A 164 -7.17 -2.15 12.83
N LEU A 165 -6.93 -2.55 11.59
CA LEU A 165 -7.93 -3.10 10.67
C LEU A 165 -7.64 -4.57 10.40
N ALA A 166 -8.69 -5.38 10.35
CA ALA A 166 -8.61 -6.72 9.78
C ALA A 166 -8.35 -6.67 8.27
N TYR A 167 -8.05 -7.81 7.65
CA TYR A 167 -7.81 -7.88 6.21
C TYR A 167 -9.00 -7.30 5.42
N ALA A 168 -8.73 -6.32 4.58
CA ALA A 168 -9.73 -5.63 3.75
C ALA A 168 -10.88 -4.95 4.52
N GLU A 169 -10.75 -4.76 5.83
CA GLU A 169 -11.71 -3.99 6.62
C GLU A 169 -11.71 -2.53 6.18
N PRO A 170 -12.88 -1.93 5.89
CA PRO A 170 -12.96 -0.53 5.49
C PRO A 170 -12.45 0.42 6.57
N VAL A 171 -11.66 1.40 6.17
CA VAL A 171 -11.21 2.48 7.06
C VAL A 171 -12.41 3.28 7.57
N ASN A 172 -12.50 3.41 8.87
CA ASN A 172 -13.54 4.20 9.55
C ASN A 172 -12.97 5.31 10.45
N THR A 173 -11.65 5.37 10.61
CA THR A 173 -10.98 6.31 11.50
C THR A 173 -9.90 7.08 10.74
N LYS A 174 -9.94 8.42 10.81
CA LYS A 174 -8.91 9.30 10.22
C LYS A 174 -7.59 9.22 10.97
N GLY A 175 -6.49 9.36 10.24
CA GLY A 175 -5.13 9.28 10.75
C GLY A 175 -4.41 8.01 10.30
N LEU A 176 -3.35 7.62 11.02
CA LEU A 176 -2.60 6.41 10.72
C LEU A 176 -3.36 5.16 11.17
N ASN A 177 -3.61 4.25 10.23
CA ASN A 177 -4.19 2.94 10.48
C ASN A 177 -3.19 1.83 10.12
N LEU A 178 -3.19 0.75 10.88
CA LEU A 178 -2.47 -0.49 10.58
C LEU A 178 -3.45 -1.49 9.96
N LEU A 179 -3.07 -2.15 8.88
CA LEU A 179 -3.92 -3.11 8.17
C LEU A 179 -3.29 -4.49 8.14
N SER A 180 -4.05 -5.49 8.55
CA SER A 180 -3.65 -6.89 8.45
C SER A 180 -3.57 -7.32 6.98
N ALA A 181 -2.35 -7.56 6.47
CA ALA A 181 -2.10 -8.20 5.19
C ALA A 181 -0.69 -8.79 5.15
N PRO A 182 -0.43 -9.80 4.29
CA PRO A 182 0.91 -10.38 4.12
C PRO A 182 1.85 -9.41 3.40
N GLY A 183 3.15 -9.77 3.33
CA GLY A 183 4.16 -9.01 2.58
C GLY A 183 4.09 -9.16 1.06
N ASN A 184 3.19 -9.99 0.53
CA ASN A 184 3.02 -10.16 -0.92
C ASN A 184 2.49 -8.88 -1.58
N ASP A 185 3.18 -8.38 -2.59
CA ASP A 185 2.92 -7.09 -3.23
C ASP A 185 1.48 -6.94 -3.72
N LEU A 186 0.98 -7.93 -4.47
CA LEU A 186 -0.37 -7.88 -5.04
C LEU A 186 -1.44 -7.94 -3.95
N VAL A 187 -1.29 -8.85 -3.00
CA VAL A 187 -2.26 -9.07 -1.93
C VAL A 187 -2.33 -7.87 -1.00
N ALA A 188 -1.19 -7.33 -0.58
CA ALA A 188 -1.12 -6.18 0.33
C ALA A 188 -1.69 -4.90 -0.32
N ALA A 189 -1.35 -4.63 -1.58
CA ALA A 189 -1.87 -3.46 -2.28
C ALA A 189 -3.39 -3.59 -2.57
N THR A 190 -3.86 -4.81 -2.90
CA THR A 190 -5.30 -5.09 -3.04
C THR A 190 -6.03 -4.89 -1.72
N ALA A 191 -5.45 -5.33 -0.59
CA ALA A 191 -6.03 -5.11 0.73
C ALA A 191 -6.17 -3.62 1.05
N CYS A 192 -5.15 -2.79 0.75
CA CYS A 192 -5.25 -1.33 0.90
C CYS A 192 -6.41 -0.75 0.08
N ALA A 193 -6.54 -1.15 -1.19
CA ALA A 193 -7.63 -0.68 -2.06
C ALA A 193 -9.00 -1.11 -1.52
N ALA A 194 -9.15 -2.36 -1.08
CA ALA A 194 -10.38 -2.89 -0.49
C ALA A 194 -10.75 -2.18 0.82
N SER A 195 -9.74 -1.74 1.60
CA SER A 195 -9.96 -0.95 2.83
C SER A 195 -10.31 0.52 2.54
N GLY A 196 -10.37 0.94 1.28
CA GLY A 196 -10.79 2.27 0.85
C GLY A 196 -9.65 3.22 0.47
N ALA A 197 -8.39 2.73 0.35
CA ALA A 197 -7.32 3.56 -0.18
C ALA A 197 -7.63 3.96 -1.62
N GLN A 198 -7.54 5.26 -1.90
CA GLN A 198 -7.73 5.82 -3.23
C GLN A 198 -6.46 5.81 -4.06
N MET A 199 -5.32 5.55 -3.42
CA MET A 199 -3.99 5.48 -4.02
C MET A 199 -3.07 4.65 -3.13
N VAL A 200 -2.08 4.00 -3.74
CA VAL A 200 -1.01 3.29 -3.01
C VAL A 200 0.34 3.94 -3.32
N LEU A 201 1.10 4.28 -2.30
CA LEU A 201 2.52 4.63 -2.40
C LEU A 201 3.35 3.36 -2.26
N PHE A 202 4.11 3.05 -3.30
CA PHE A 202 4.89 1.83 -3.42
C PHE A 202 6.37 2.15 -3.50
N THR A 203 7.12 1.94 -2.42
CA THR A 203 8.57 2.13 -2.40
C THR A 203 9.29 0.90 -2.93
N THR A 204 10.33 1.10 -3.75
CA THR A 204 11.08 -0.01 -4.35
C THR A 204 12.54 0.37 -4.65
N GLY A 205 13.45 -0.55 -4.37
CA GLY A 205 14.86 -0.41 -4.73
C GLY A 205 15.23 -1.13 -6.04
N ARG A 206 14.44 -2.15 -6.42
CA ARG A 206 14.70 -3.00 -7.60
C ARG A 206 13.72 -2.77 -8.75
N GLY A 207 12.55 -2.18 -8.46
CA GLY A 207 11.49 -1.93 -9.43
C GLY A 207 10.60 -3.14 -9.70
N THR A 208 9.39 -2.85 -10.12
CA THR A 208 8.40 -3.84 -10.55
C THR A 208 7.42 -3.19 -11.53
N PRO A 209 6.95 -3.87 -12.58
CA PRO A 209 5.87 -3.37 -13.43
C PRO A 209 4.50 -3.38 -12.74
N PHE A 210 4.34 -4.17 -11.66
CA PHE A 210 3.11 -4.32 -10.91
C PHE A 210 2.43 -2.98 -10.57
N ALA A 211 1.10 -2.94 -10.65
CA ALA A 211 0.26 -1.90 -10.05
C ALA A 211 -1.03 -2.50 -9.49
N SER A 212 -1.56 -1.91 -8.44
CA SER A 212 -2.80 -2.30 -7.78
C SER A 212 -4.04 -1.79 -8.54
N PRO A 213 -5.26 -2.18 -8.12
CA PRO A 213 -6.51 -1.69 -8.73
C PRO A 213 -6.72 -0.17 -8.63
N VAL A 214 -5.99 0.51 -7.74
CA VAL A 214 -6.00 1.97 -7.61
C VAL A 214 -4.66 2.55 -8.08
N PRO A 215 -4.58 3.87 -8.41
CA PRO A 215 -3.32 4.51 -8.80
C PRO A 215 -2.18 4.12 -7.85
N THR A 216 -1.10 3.56 -8.41
CA THR A 216 0.05 3.08 -7.65
C THR A 216 1.27 3.92 -7.98
N VAL A 217 1.58 4.88 -7.12
CA VAL A 217 2.74 5.77 -7.26
C VAL A 217 4.00 5.01 -6.86
N LYS A 218 4.87 4.72 -7.81
CA LYS A 218 6.13 4.01 -7.57
C LYS A 218 7.25 4.98 -7.24
N ILE A 219 7.87 4.74 -6.10
CA ILE A 219 8.90 5.59 -5.50
C ILE A 219 10.21 4.80 -5.48
N ALA A 220 11.18 5.21 -6.31
CA ALA A 220 12.49 4.59 -6.30
C ALA A 220 13.31 5.05 -5.09
N THR A 221 14.00 4.11 -4.46
CA THR A 221 14.95 4.38 -3.36
C THR A 221 16.26 4.95 -3.86
N ASN A 222 16.59 4.73 -5.14
CA ASN A 222 17.86 5.10 -5.75
C ASN A 222 17.68 5.67 -7.16
N SER A 223 18.54 6.63 -7.52
CA SER A 223 18.49 7.34 -8.81
C SER A 223 18.83 6.44 -10.00
N ARG A 224 19.60 5.35 -9.79
CA ARG A 224 19.92 4.39 -10.84
C ARG A 224 18.65 3.68 -11.33
N LEU A 225 17.82 3.22 -10.41
CA LEU A 225 16.53 2.60 -10.76
C LEU A 225 15.62 3.60 -11.47
N ALA A 226 15.51 4.82 -10.96
CA ALA A 226 14.68 5.86 -11.55
C ALA A 226 15.11 6.19 -12.99
N GLY A 227 16.42 6.25 -13.25
CA GLY A 227 16.97 6.46 -14.60
C GLY A 227 16.73 5.28 -15.54
N ASN A 228 17.00 4.05 -15.07
CA ASN A 228 16.88 2.84 -15.90
C ASN A 228 15.43 2.44 -16.19
N LYS A 229 14.50 2.78 -15.29
CA LYS A 229 13.08 2.40 -15.34
C LYS A 229 12.16 3.62 -15.28
N GLY A 230 12.54 4.66 -16.03
CA GLY A 230 11.78 5.89 -16.12
C GLY A 230 10.31 5.71 -16.56
N ASN A 231 9.99 4.60 -17.22
CA ASN A 231 8.63 4.21 -17.58
C ASN A 231 7.84 3.51 -16.46
N TRP A 232 8.47 3.17 -15.32
CA TRP A 232 7.82 2.54 -14.16
C TRP A 232 7.78 3.46 -12.95
N ILE A 233 8.81 4.29 -12.75
CA ILE A 233 9.04 5.06 -11.54
C ILE A 233 8.43 6.47 -11.69
N ASP A 234 7.55 6.82 -10.78
CA ASP A 234 6.87 8.12 -10.73
C ASP A 234 7.65 9.16 -9.92
N PHE A 235 8.38 8.70 -8.87
CA PHE A 235 9.12 9.57 -7.97
C PHE A 235 10.51 9.00 -7.66
N ASN A 236 11.54 9.84 -7.75
CA ASN A 236 12.93 9.47 -7.43
C ASN A 236 13.34 10.02 -6.05
N ALA A 237 13.22 9.20 -5.01
CA ALA A 237 13.73 9.55 -3.68
C ALA A 237 15.26 9.39 -3.56
N GLY A 238 15.90 8.69 -4.51
CA GLY A 238 17.37 8.57 -4.56
C GLY A 238 18.11 9.89 -4.66
N ARG A 239 17.42 10.98 -5.08
CA ARG A 239 17.95 12.36 -5.11
C ARG A 239 18.38 12.86 -3.73
N ILE A 240 17.85 12.30 -2.65
CA ILE A 240 18.30 12.60 -1.28
C ILE A 240 19.79 12.30 -1.13
N VAL A 241 20.28 11.23 -1.78
CA VAL A 241 21.70 10.83 -1.73
C VAL A 241 22.50 11.39 -2.90
N THR A 242 21.91 11.46 -4.11
CA THR A 242 22.68 11.87 -5.30
C THR A 242 22.74 13.38 -5.52
N ASP A 243 21.74 14.11 -5.03
CA ASP A 243 21.58 15.55 -5.29
C ASP A 243 21.52 16.34 -3.97
N ASP A 244 21.81 15.72 -2.83
CA ASP A 244 21.67 16.30 -1.48
C ASP A 244 20.31 16.94 -1.22
N LEU A 245 19.24 16.39 -1.83
CA LEU A 245 17.87 16.88 -1.64
C LEU A 245 17.44 16.69 -0.18
N PRO A 246 17.05 17.75 0.54
CA PRO A 246 16.54 17.61 1.90
C PRO A 246 15.32 16.70 1.96
N LEU A 247 15.26 15.84 2.97
CA LEU A 247 14.18 14.87 3.13
C LEU A 247 12.79 15.51 3.20
N GLU A 248 12.70 16.66 3.88
CA GLU A 248 11.48 17.47 3.99
C GLU A 248 11.01 18.00 2.63
N ASP A 249 11.95 18.38 1.77
CA ASP A 249 11.61 18.88 0.43
C ASP A 249 11.21 17.74 -0.49
N ALA A 250 11.87 16.58 -0.41
CA ALA A 250 11.42 15.35 -1.06
C ALA A 250 9.99 14.96 -0.66
N ALA A 251 9.65 15.07 0.63
CA ALA A 251 8.30 14.79 1.12
C ALA A 251 7.25 15.81 0.61
N LYS A 252 7.61 17.09 0.50
CA LYS A 252 6.74 18.12 -0.10
C LYS A 252 6.51 17.86 -1.60
N GLU A 253 7.56 17.51 -2.34
CA GLU A 253 7.45 17.13 -3.76
C GLU A 253 6.55 15.90 -3.93
N LEU A 254 6.72 14.87 -3.08
CA LEU A 254 5.87 13.69 -3.08
C LEU A 254 4.40 14.05 -2.75
N PHE A 255 4.19 14.94 -1.78
CA PHE A 255 2.85 15.41 -1.42
C PHE A 255 2.18 16.12 -2.61
N GLN A 256 2.90 16.97 -3.32
CA GLN A 256 2.40 17.63 -4.52
C GLN A 256 2.07 16.61 -5.62
N LEU A 257 2.93 15.61 -5.84
CA LEU A 257 2.65 14.54 -6.81
C LEU A 257 1.37 13.77 -6.46
N VAL A 258 1.15 13.46 -5.18
CA VAL A 258 -0.09 12.79 -4.72
C VAL A 258 -1.32 13.67 -5.00
N LEU A 259 -1.24 14.98 -4.77
CA LEU A 259 -2.33 15.90 -5.10
C LEU A 259 -2.59 15.96 -6.61
N ASP A 260 -1.54 15.96 -7.42
CA ASP A 260 -1.67 15.93 -8.89
C ASP A 260 -2.37 14.65 -9.36
N VAL A 261 -1.97 13.49 -8.82
CA VAL A 261 -2.60 12.19 -9.14
C VAL A 261 -4.05 12.17 -8.67
N ALA A 262 -4.34 12.62 -7.46
CA ALA A 262 -5.70 12.75 -6.96
C ALA A 262 -6.55 13.71 -7.83
N SER A 263 -5.91 14.69 -8.47
CA SER A 263 -6.55 15.63 -9.40
C SER A 263 -6.70 15.09 -10.83
N GLY A 264 -6.20 13.86 -11.11
CA GLY A 264 -6.40 13.16 -12.38
C GLY A 264 -5.17 12.96 -13.24
N LYS A 265 -3.98 13.33 -12.76
CA LYS A 265 -2.72 12.95 -13.40
C LYS A 265 -2.55 11.44 -13.31
N LYS A 266 -2.36 10.77 -14.44
CA LYS A 266 -2.13 9.33 -14.46
C LYS A 266 -0.70 9.01 -14.03
N VAL A 267 -0.55 7.97 -13.20
CA VAL A 267 0.74 7.36 -12.91
C VAL A 267 1.21 6.49 -14.07
N LYS A 268 2.48 6.19 -14.14
CA LYS A 268 3.10 5.45 -15.27
C LYS A 268 2.52 4.05 -15.42
N ALA A 269 2.18 3.39 -14.33
CA ALA A 269 1.54 2.08 -14.37
C ALA A 269 0.15 2.13 -15.02
N GLU A 270 -0.67 3.15 -14.75
CA GLU A 270 -1.97 3.34 -15.41
C GLU A 270 -1.81 3.61 -16.91
N ILE A 271 -0.79 4.41 -17.29
CA ILE A 271 -0.48 4.66 -18.70
C ILE A 271 -0.09 3.36 -19.42
N ALA A 272 0.62 2.47 -18.72
CA ALA A 272 1.02 1.17 -19.23
C ALA A 272 -0.07 0.09 -19.16
N GLY A 273 -1.23 0.37 -18.52
CA GLY A 273 -2.37 -0.55 -18.42
C GLY A 273 -2.24 -1.62 -17.35
N PHE A 274 -1.36 -1.44 -16.36
CA PHE A 274 -1.24 -2.38 -15.23
C PHE A 274 -2.29 -2.10 -14.15
N HIS A 275 -3.09 -3.13 -13.83
CA HIS A 275 -4.13 -3.12 -12.79
C HIS A 275 -4.29 -4.54 -12.23
N ASP A 276 -3.31 -4.97 -11.43
CA ASP A 276 -3.29 -6.33 -10.91
C ASP A 276 -4.12 -6.46 -9.63
N LEU A 277 -4.78 -7.59 -9.48
CA LEU A 277 -5.63 -7.92 -8.33
C LEU A 277 -5.25 -9.29 -7.79
N ALA A 278 -5.09 -9.38 -6.47
CA ALA A 278 -4.95 -10.67 -5.79
C ALA A 278 -5.62 -10.66 -4.42
N ILE A 279 -6.34 -11.73 -4.10
CA ILE A 279 -7.06 -11.87 -2.83
C ILE A 279 -6.31 -12.86 -1.94
N PHE A 280 -6.09 -12.45 -0.68
CA PHE A 280 -5.51 -13.34 0.32
C PHE A 280 -6.50 -14.42 0.70
N LYS A 281 -6.06 -15.68 0.59
CA LYS A 281 -6.84 -16.83 1.02
C LYS A 281 -6.05 -17.64 2.04
N GLN A 282 -6.66 -17.86 3.19
CA GLN A 282 -6.11 -18.74 4.22
C GLN A 282 -6.38 -20.21 3.87
N GLY A 283 -5.42 -21.10 4.16
CA GLY A 283 -5.56 -22.54 3.99
C GLY A 283 -5.28 -23.02 2.57
N VAL A 284 -5.53 -24.33 2.36
CA VAL A 284 -5.30 -24.99 1.08
C VAL A 284 -6.44 -24.68 0.12
N THR A 285 -6.09 -24.35 -1.13
CA THR A 285 -7.04 -24.26 -2.24
C THR A 285 -7.09 -25.60 -2.96
N LEU A 286 -8.22 -26.23 -2.94
CA LEU A 286 -8.49 -27.45 -3.72
C LEU A 286 -8.88 -27.10 -5.14
#